data_5c9d6f83fa0a45cccb310a27353359aa
#
_entry.id   5c9d6f83fa0a45cccb310a27353359aa
#
_cell.length_a   1.000
_cell.length_b   1.000
_cell.length_c   1.000
_cell.angle_alpha   90.00
_cell.angle_beta   90.00
_cell.angle_gamma   90.00
#
_symmetry.space_group_name_H-M   'P 1'
#
loop_
_entity.id
_entity.type
_entity.pdbx_description
1 polymer ?
#
loop_
_entity_poly.entity_id
_entity_poly.type
_entity_poly.pdbx_seq_one_letter_code
_entity_poly.pdbx_strand_id
1 'polypeptide(L)'
;MLLTIPNIFTLEETQRIRQALEKTQWDDGKTTAGYQSAKAKHNLQLPEDHPLSREIGEALVQRLWQHPLFMSAALPHKIFPPLINCYTAGGSFDFHIDNAVRNIRNSVDRVRTDISTTVFFSDPDSYEGGELVIQDTYGTQQVKLNAGDAVLYPATSLHKVEPVTEGTRYAAFFWTQSLVREDSQRALLFEMDNAIQSLTRDLPDHPSLIQLTGTYHNLLRRWVEV
;
A
#
# COMPACT_ATOMS: atom_id res chain seq x y z
N MET A 1 -2.74 -1.76 -11.93
CA MET A 1 -1.30 -1.36 -12.00
C MET A 1 -0.59 -1.82 -10.73
N LEU A 2 0.58 -2.51 -10.83
CA LEU A 2 1.46 -2.83 -9.69
C LEU A 2 2.65 -1.87 -9.74
N LEU A 3 2.95 -1.20 -8.63
CA LEU A 3 4.00 -0.18 -8.59
C LEU A 3 4.75 -0.22 -7.26
N THR A 4 6.08 -0.18 -7.32
CA THR A 4 6.94 0.02 -6.14
C THR A 4 7.16 1.51 -5.90
N ILE A 5 7.02 1.94 -4.65
CA ILE A 5 7.32 3.30 -4.20
C ILE A 5 8.50 3.23 -3.23
N PRO A 6 9.66 3.72 -3.61
CA PRO A 6 10.85 3.68 -2.76
C PRO A 6 10.81 4.79 -1.70
N ASN A 7 11.50 4.55 -0.58
CA ASN A 7 11.85 5.56 0.41
C ASN A 7 10.66 6.30 1.05
N ILE A 8 9.57 5.60 1.38
CA ILE A 8 8.51 6.16 2.23
C ILE A 8 9.07 6.52 3.61
N PHE A 9 9.95 5.66 4.13
CA PHE A 9 10.77 5.91 5.31
C PHE A 9 12.24 5.72 4.98
N THR A 10 13.09 6.49 5.64
CA THR A 10 14.54 6.27 5.57
C THR A 10 14.94 5.00 6.32
N LEU A 11 16.12 4.45 6.03
CA LEU A 11 16.64 3.29 6.73
C LEU A 11 16.73 3.52 8.26
N GLU A 12 17.14 4.70 8.70
CA GLU A 12 17.23 5.03 10.12
C GLU A 12 15.84 5.04 10.78
N GLU A 13 14.84 5.56 10.11
CA GLU A 13 13.46 5.58 10.61
C GLU A 13 12.87 4.17 10.68
N THR A 14 13.07 3.35 9.65
CA THR A 14 12.62 1.95 9.66
C THR A 14 13.29 1.14 10.76
N GLN A 15 14.57 1.38 11.04
CA GLN A 15 15.27 0.74 12.16
C GLN A 15 14.66 1.13 13.51
N ARG A 16 14.33 2.42 13.72
CA ARG A 16 13.64 2.88 14.94
C ARG A 16 12.25 2.26 15.06
N ILE A 17 11.48 2.25 13.98
CA ILE A 17 10.15 1.60 13.93
C ILE A 17 10.28 0.12 14.30
N ARG A 18 11.20 -0.61 13.68
CA ARG A 18 11.42 -2.03 13.95
C ARG A 18 11.80 -2.29 15.41
N GLN A 19 12.73 -1.53 15.98
CA GLN A 19 13.12 -1.65 17.39
C GLN A 19 11.95 -1.40 18.37
N ALA A 20 11.02 -0.50 18.02
CA ALA A 20 9.80 -0.27 18.78
C ALA A 20 8.83 -1.44 18.64
N LEU A 21 8.63 -1.96 17.43
CA LEU A 21 7.76 -3.10 17.14
C LEU A 21 8.24 -4.40 17.84
N GLU A 22 9.56 -4.64 17.91
CA GLU A 22 10.16 -5.79 18.57
C GLU A 22 9.87 -5.84 20.10
N LYS A 23 9.64 -4.68 20.71
CA LYS A 23 9.36 -4.55 22.17
C LYS A 23 7.89 -4.54 22.51
N THR A 24 7.02 -4.59 21.51
CA THR A 24 5.57 -4.43 21.67
C THR A 24 4.88 -5.78 21.79
N GLN A 25 3.74 -5.80 22.48
CA GLN A 25 2.85 -6.96 22.53
C GLN A 25 1.94 -6.99 21.32
N TRP A 26 1.73 -8.18 20.77
CA TRP A 26 0.99 -8.40 19.55
C TRP A 26 -0.25 -9.25 19.80
N ASP A 27 -1.35 -8.93 19.13
CA ASP A 27 -2.58 -9.71 19.13
C ASP A 27 -2.64 -10.67 17.94
N ASP A 28 -3.51 -11.68 18.02
CA ASP A 28 -3.81 -12.56 16.88
C ASP A 28 -4.45 -11.75 15.75
N GLY A 29 -3.82 -11.76 14.59
CA GLY A 29 -4.27 -11.01 13.42
C GLY A 29 -5.64 -11.43 12.87
N LYS A 30 -6.19 -12.57 13.30
CA LYS A 30 -7.54 -13.03 12.94
C LYS A 30 -8.63 -12.07 13.42
N THR A 31 -8.38 -11.32 14.48
CA THR A 31 -9.35 -10.38 15.08
C THR A 31 -9.81 -9.28 14.14
N THR A 32 -8.99 -8.93 13.12
CA THR A 32 -9.28 -7.88 12.13
C THR A 32 -9.70 -8.41 10.77
N ALA A 33 -9.68 -9.73 10.58
CA ALA A 33 -10.04 -10.38 9.32
C ALA A 33 -11.55 -10.67 9.26
N GLY A 34 -12.14 -10.62 8.06
CA GLY A 34 -13.46 -11.15 7.81
C GLY A 34 -13.51 -12.68 7.97
N TYR A 35 -14.70 -13.25 8.08
CA TYR A 35 -14.89 -14.68 8.40
C TYR A 35 -14.07 -15.64 7.54
N GLN A 36 -14.01 -15.46 6.23
CA GLN A 36 -13.22 -16.30 5.32
C GLN A 36 -11.72 -16.06 5.49
N SER A 37 -11.32 -14.80 5.50
CA SER A 37 -9.91 -14.40 5.63
C SER A 37 -9.31 -14.81 6.99
N ALA A 38 -10.12 -14.85 8.06
CA ALA A 38 -9.66 -15.30 9.38
C ALA A 38 -9.20 -16.77 9.39
N LYS A 39 -9.75 -17.62 8.52
CA LYS A 39 -9.34 -19.04 8.41
C LYS A 39 -7.98 -19.19 7.72
N ALA A 40 -7.64 -18.27 6.84
CA ALA A 40 -6.43 -18.26 6.02
C ALA A 40 -5.29 -17.45 6.64
N LYS A 41 -5.55 -16.68 7.71
CA LYS A 41 -4.63 -15.71 8.30
C LYS A 41 -3.94 -16.28 9.53
N HIS A 42 -2.62 -16.43 9.45
CA HIS A 42 -1.76 -16.91 10.52
C HIS A 42 -0.65 -15.86 10.76
N ASN A 43 -1.00 -14.75 11.39
CA ASN A 43 -0.05 -13.68 11.71
C ASN A 43 -0.45 -12.97 13.00
N LEU A 44 0.41 -12.11 13.45
CA LEU A 44 0.16 -11.18 14.54
C LEU A 44 -0.16 -9.80 13.98
N GLN A 45 -0.95 -9.03 14.70
CA GLN A 45 -1.31 -7.66 14.35
C GLN A 45 -1.28 -6.76 15.57
N LEU A 46 -0.79 -5.55 15.38
CA LEU A 46 -0.84 -4.52 16.40
C LEU A 46 -2.27 -3.97 16.49
N PRO A 47 -2.87 -3.86 17.70
CA PRO A 47 -4.20 -3.26 17.86
C PRO A 47 -4.27 -1.86 17.23
N GLU A 48 -5.39 -1.56 16.56
CA GLU A 48 -5.58 -0.27 15.88
C GLU A 48 -5.50 0.92 16.84
N ASP A 49 -5.90 0.74 18.11
CA ASP A 49 -5.86 1.74 19.16
C ASP A 49 -4.54 1.78 19.94
N HIS A 50 -3.59 0.91 19.62
CA HIS A 50 -2.27 0.93 20.24
C HIS A 50 -1.53 2.23 19.87
N PRO A 51 -0.89 2.94 20.84
CA PRO A 51 -0.21 4.22 20.58
C PRO A 51 0.79 4.15 19.44
N LEU A 52 1.61 3.09 19.40
CA LEU A 52 2.61 2.89 18.34
C LEU A 52 1.97 2.67 16.96
N SER A 53 0.81 1.99 16.88
CA SER A 53 0.06 1.81 15.63
C SER A 53 -0.40 3.16 15.07
N ARG A 54 -0.91 4.03 15.94
CA ARG A 54 -1.33 5.38 15.56
C ARG A 54 -0.16 6.24 15.11
N GLU A 55 0.91 6.27 15.90
CA GLU A 55 2.13 7.05 15.59
C GLU A 55 2.70 6.68 14.22
N ILE A 56 2.92 5.39 13.98
CA ILE A 56 3.45 4.91 12.68
C ILE A 56 2.44 5.20 11.57
N GLY A 57 1.15 4.96 11.81
CA GLY A 57 0.09 5.18 10.82
C GLY A 57 -0.04 6.65 10.41
N GLU A 58 -0.03 7.57 11.37
CA GLU A 58 -0.10 9.02 11.11
C GLU A 58 1.13 9.50 10.34
N ALA A 59 2.34 9.09 10.75
CA ALA A 59 3.58 9.41 10.05
C ALA A 59 3.57 8.87 8.61
N LEU A 60 3.10 7.64 8.41
CA LEU A 60 2.98 7.02 7.10
C LEU A 60 2.00 7.80 6.20
N VAL A 61 0.80 8.08 6.68
CA VAL A 61 -0.21 8.83 5.92
C VAL A 61 0.29 10.21 5.53
N GLN A 62 0.94 10.94 6.46
CA GLN A 62 1.51 12.25 6.17
C GLN A 62 2.56 12.19 5.05
N ARG A 63 3.42 11.17 5.04
CA ARG A 63 4.45 10.99 4.00
C ARG A 63 3.84 10.65 2.64
N LEU A 64 2.84 9.80 2.62
CA LEU A 64 2.14 9.42 1.40
C LEU A 64 1.49 10.63 0.72
N TRP A 65 0.83 11.50 1.49
CA TRP A 65 0.25 12.75 0.96
C TRP A 65 1.29 13.71 0.37
N GLN A 66 2.57 13.57 0.74
CA GLN A 66 3.67 14.39 0.24
C GLN A 66 4.51 13.66 -0.82
N HIS A 67 4.26 12.37 -1.07
CA HIS A 67 5.06 11.57 -1.98
C HIS A 67 4.56 11.69 -3.43
N PRO A 68 5.32 12.34 -4.36
CA PRO A 68 4.82 12.63 -5.70
C PRO A 68 4.36 11.39 -6.48
N LEU A 69 5.15 10.30 -6.39
CA LEU A 69 4.84 9.06 -7.09
C LEU A 69 3.56 8.40 -6.56
N PHE A 70 3.34 8.43 -5.23
CA PHE A 70 2.08 7.93 -4.64
C PHE A 70 0.89 8.77 -5.08
N MET A 71 1.02 10.10 -5.03
CA MET A 71 -0.04 11.03 -5.42
C MET A 71 -0.45 10.85 -6.88
N SER A 72 0.52 10.71 -7.78
CA SER A 72 0.26 10.51 -9.22
C SER A 72 -0.35 9.12 -9.50
N ALA A 73 0.16 8.06 -8.86
CA ALA A 73 -0.28 6.69 -9.14
C ALA A 73 -1.62 6.35 -8.48
N ALA A 74 -1.82 6.77 -7.23
CA ALA A 74 -2.99 6.41 -6.44
C ALA A 74 -4.16 7.38 -6.62
N LEU A 75 -3.91 8.66 -6.96
CA LEU A 75 -4.92 9.72 -6.98
C LEU A 75 -5.81 9.66 -5.73
N PRO A 76 -5.24 9.74 -4.51
CA PRO A 76 -5.94 9.38 -3.29
C PRO A 76 -7.08 10.36 -2.98
N HIS A 77 -8.24 9.82 -2.62
CA HIS A 77 -9.36 10.54 -2.02
C HIS A 77 -9.39 10.33 -0.50
N LYS A 78 -9.31 9.05 -0.08
CA LYS A 78 -9.23 8.66 1.34
C LYS A 78 -8.20 7.54 1.51
N ILE A 79 -7.45 7.60 2.59
CA ILE A 79 -6.54 6.54 3.01
C ILE A 79 -7.10 5.91 4.28
N PHE A 80 -7.30 4.58 4.27
CA PHE A 80 -7.68 3.84 5.46
C PHE A 80 -6.53 3.89 6.48
N PRO A 81 -6.79 4.08 7.78
CA PRO A 81 -5.73 4.07 8.79
C PRO A 81 -4.86 2.81 8.69
N PRO A 82 -3.54 2.95 8.53
CA PRO A 82 -2.66 1.81 8.34
C PRO A 82 -2.70 0.82 9.50
N LEU A 83 -2.73 -0.45 9.15
CA LEU A 83 -2.66 -1.58 10.07
C LEU A 83 -1.25 -2.15 10.04
N ILE A 84 -0.74 -2.61 11.19
CA ILE A 84 0.62 -3.13 11.30
C ILE A 84 0.57 -4.61 11.63
N ASN A 85 1.25 -5.42 10.82
CA ASN A 85 1.32 -6.86 10.99
C ASN A 85 2.76 -7.35 11.23
N CYS A 86 2.82 -8.53 11.83
CA CYS A 86 4.05 -9.26 12.10
C CYS A 86 3.83 -10.72 11.71
N TYR A 87 4.76 -11.26 10.95
CA TYR A 87 4.84 -12.69 10.60
C TYR A 87 6.15 -13.24 11.15
N THR A 88 6.03 -14.21 12.04
CA THR A 88 7.15 -15.00 12.57
C THR A 88 7.18 -16.37 11.92
N ALA A 89 8.11 -17.25 12.29
CA ALA A 89 8.20 -18.60 11.74
C ALA A 89 6.87 -19.35 11.77
N GLY A 90 6.43 -19.84 10.60
CA GLY A 90 5.12 -20.44 10.35
C GLY A 90 3.99 -19.45 10.05
N GLY A 91 4.22 -18.15 10.22
CA GLY A 91 3.23 -17.11 9.91
C GLY A 91 3.02 -16.94 8.41
N SER A 92 1.76 -16.87 7.99
CA SER A 92 1.35 -16.74 6.59
C SER A 92 -0.02 -16.08 6.46
N PHE A 93 -0.39 -15.72 5.26
CA PHE A 93 -1.76 -15.36 4.92
C PHE A 93 -2.06 -15.93 3.54
N ASP A 94 -2.93 -16.92 3.47
CA ASP A 94 -3.23 -17.63 2.22
C ASP A 94 -4.01 -16.75 1.23
N PHE A 95 -4.19 -17.22 0.01
CA PHE A 95 -4.84 -16.49 -1.07
C PHE A 95 -6.20 -15.91 -0.67
N HIS A 96 -6.33 -14.62 -0.87
CA HIS A 96 -7.56 -13.87 -0.62
C HIS A 96 -7.67 -12.65 -1.53
N ILE A 97 -8.86 -12.08 -1.56
CA ILE A 97 -9.15 -10.76 -2.14
C ILE A 97 -9.60 -9.86 -1.00
N ASP A 98 -9.19 -8.61 -1.03
CA ASP A 98 -9.57 -7.62 -0.02
C ASP A 98 -11.08 -7.31 -0.04
N ASN A 99 -11.62 -6.98 1.13
CA ASN A 99 -13.02 -6.52 1.23
C ASN A 99 -13.19 -5.20 0.48
N ALA A 100 -14.20 -5.10 -0.37
CA ALA A 100 -14.44 -3.93 -1.21
C ALA A 100 -14.67 -2.61 -0.45
N VAL A 101 -15.12 -2.67 0.80
CA VAL A 101 -15.37 -1.52 1.67
C VAL A 101 -14.91 -1.81 3.09
N ARG A 102 -14.19 -0.86 3.69
CA ARG A 102 -13.75 -0.91 5.08
C ARG A 102 -14.40 0.20 5.89
N ASN A 103 -14.93 -0.14 7.07
CA ASN A 103 -15.41 0.84 8.04
C ASN A 103 -14.24 1.33 8.87
N ILE A 104 -14.10 2.63 9.05
CA ILE A 104 -13.11 3.21 9.97
C ILE A 104 -13.63 3.03 11.40
N ARG A 105 -12.80 2.46 12.26
CA ARG A 105 -13.16 2.19 13.66
C ARG A 105 -13.56 3.50 14.38
N ASN A 106 -14.64 3.46 15.16
CA ASN A 106 -15.19 4.61 15.89
C ASN A 106 -15.57 5.82 15.02
N SER A 107 -15.87 5.58 13.74
CA SER A 107 -16.34 6.59 12.78
C SER A 107 -17.51 6.04 11.98
N VAL A 108 -18.30 6.94 11.40
CA VAL A 108 -19.31 6.62 10.38
C VAL A 108 -18.71 6.50 9.00
N ASP A 109 -17.44 6.86 8.85
CA ASP A 109 -16.76 6.88 7.58
C ASP A 109 -16.41 5.47 7.08
N ARG A 110 -16.45 5.36 5.77
CA ARG A 110 -16.09 4.16 5.02
C ARG A 110 -15.07 4.51 3.95
N VAL A 111 -14.23 3.54 3.64
CA VAL A 111 -13.25 3.63 2.57
C VAL A 111 -13.52 2.50 1.58
N ARG A 112 -13.74 2.84 0.31
CA ARG A 112 -13.72 1.87 -0.79
C ARG A 112 -12.27 1.47 -1.03
N THR A 113 -12.01 0.18 -1.12
CA THR A 113 -10.66 -0.36 -1.26
C THR A 113 -10.32 -0.52 -2.75
N ASP A 114 -9.86 0.55 -3.37
CA ASP A 114 -9.48 0.52 -4.79
C ASP A 114 -8.03 0.03 -4.97
N ILE A 115 -7.16 0.42 -4.04
CA ILE A 115 -5.74 0.12 -4.07
C ILE A 115 -5.33 -0.44 -2.71
N SER A 116 -4.64 -1.57 -2.72
CA SER A 116 -3.94 -2.13 -1.57
C SER A 116 -2.49 -1.65 -1.58
N THR A 117 -1.97 -1.34 -0.40
CA THR A 117 -0.59 -0.89 -0.21
C THR A 117 0.04 -1.65 0.95
N THR A 118 1.27 -2.14 0.74
CA THR A 118 2.10 -2.71 1.80
C THR A 118 3.41 -1.94 1.89
N VAL A 119 3.77 -1.47 3.09
CA VAL A 119 5.06 -0.83 3.42
C VAL A 119 5.88 -1.79 4.25
N PHE A 120 7.10 -2.07 3.84
CA PHE A 120 7.99 -3.02 4.50
C PHE A 120 8.83 -2.34 5.58
N PHE A 121 8.93 -2.97 6.77
CA PHE A 121 9.79 -2.50 7.86
C PHE A 121 10.94 -3.46 8.19
N SER A 122 10.91 -4.68 7.64
CA SER A 122 12.01 -5.64 7.73
C SER A 122 12.82 -5.63 6.45
N ASP A 123 14.14 -5.66 6.57
CA ASP A 123 15.02 -5.85 5.42
C ASP A 123 14.79 -7.22 4.79
N PRO A 124 14.83 -7.36 3.46
CA PRO A 124 14.53 -8.62 2.78
C PRO A 124 15.45 -9.77 3.19
N ASP A 125 16.70 -9.48 3.56
CA ASP A 125 17.70 -10.46 3.99
C ASP A 125 17.59 -10.82 5.48
N SER A 126 16.68 -10.16 6.24
CA SER A 126 16.50 -10.41 7.69
C SER A 126 15.47 -11.49 8.01
N TYR A 127 14.83 -12.06 7.01
CA TYR A 127 13.86 -13.16 7.15
C TYR A 127 13.79 -13.99 5.87
N GLU A 128 13.38 -15.26 5.98
CA GLU A 128 13.17 -16.15 4.85
C GLU A 128 11.68 -16.41 4.61
N GLY A 129 11.31 -16.57 3.34
CA GLY A 129 9.90 -16.59 2.93
C GLY A 129 9.23 -15.23 3.07
N GLY A 130 7.94 -15.23 3.35
CA GLY A 130 7.17 -14.01 3.61
C GLY A 130 6.99 -13.08 2.41
N GLU A 131 7.23 -13.55 1.20
CA GLU A 131 6.97 -12.81 -0.03
C GLU A 131 5.47 -12.46 -0.12
N LEU A 132 5.16 -11.23 -0.49
CA LEU A 132 3.83 -10.86 -0.94
C LEU A 132 3.68 -11.33 -2.39
N VAL A 133 2.81 -12.30 -2.60
CA VAL A 133 2.52 -12.88 -3.92
C VAL A 133 1.22 -12.29 -4.43
N ILE A 134 1.27 -11.66 -5.60
CA ILE A 134 0.13 -11.02 -6.24
C ILE A 134 -0.11 -11.71 -7.58
N GLN A 135 -1.29 -12.24 -7.76
CA GLN A 135 -1.70 -12.88 -9.01
C GLN A 135 -2.46 -11.88 -9.87
N ASP A 136 -1.98 -11.71 -11.07
CA ASP A 136 -2.56 -10.84 -12.10
C ASP A 136 -2.89 -11.68 -13.35
N THR A 137 -3.57 -11.07 -14.30
CA THR A 137 -3.92 -11.67 -15.62
C THR A 137 -2.71 -12.20 -16.38
N TYR A 138 -1.55 -11.56 -16.20
CA TYR A 138 -0.30 -11.90 -16.91
C TYR A 138 0.67 -12.75 -16.09
N GLY A 139 0.26 -13.26 -14.94
CA GLY A 139 1.08 -14.13 -14.11
C GLY A 139 1.13 -13.72 -12.66
N THR A 140 2.13 -14.24 -11.96
CA THR A 140 2.30 -14.04 -10.52
C THR A 140 3.55 -13.20 -10.27
N GLN A 141 3.42 -12.17 -9.46
CA GLN A 141 4.52 -11.33 -9.00
C GLN A 141 4.83 -11.65 -7.53
N GLN A 142 6.10 -11.87 -7.22
CA GLN A 142 6.59 -12.02 -5.85
C GLN A 142 7.29 -10.73 -5.43
N VAL A 143 6.85 -10.15 -4.33
CA VAL A 143 7.32 -8.85 -3.85
C VAL A 143 7.91 -8.99 -2.46
N LYS A 144 9.17 -8.57 -2.33
CA LYS A 144 9.92 -8.51 -1.07
C LYS A 144 10.88 -7.34 -1.19
N LEU A 145 10.49 -6.18 -0.65
CA LEU A 145 11.20 -4.91 -0.84
C LEU A 145 12.09 -4.59 0.36
N ASN A 146 12.97 -3.61 0.16
CA ASN A 146 13.77 -3.04 1.23
C ASN A 146 12.89 -2.39 2.30
N ALA A 147 13.39 -2.34 3.52
CA ALA A 147 12.75 -1.62 4.61
C ALA A 147 12.61 -0.13 4.25
N GLY A 148 11.40 0.40 4.39
CA GLY A 148 11.04 1.77 4.00
C GLY A 148 10.37 1.90 2.64
N ASP A 149 10.41 0.87 1.81
CA ASP A 149 9.74 0.86 0.51
C ASP A 149 8.29 0.35 0.62
N ALA A 150 7.49 0.73 -0.34
CA ALA A 150 6.10 0.29 -0.46
C ALA A 150 5.79 -0.35 -1.81
N VAL A 151 4.79 -1.21 -1.85
CA VAL A 151 4.17 -1.69 -3.08
C VAL A 151 2.70 -1.35 -3.09
N LEU A 152 2.22 -0.82 -4.24
CA LEU A 152 0.81 -0.60 -4.55
C LEU A 152 0.35 -1.63 -5.57
N TYR A 153 -0.86 -2.15 -5.38
CA TYR A 153 -1.51 -3.03 -6.34
C TYR A 153 -3.03 -2.90 -6.23
N PRO A 154 -3.80 -3.27 -7.29
CA PRO A 154 -5.26 -3.22 -7.24
C PRO A 154 -5.79 -4.13 -6.12
N ALA A 155 -6.66 -3.61 -5.26
CA ALA A 155 -7.26 -4.39 -4.18
C ALA A 155 -8.16 -5.56 -4.68
N THR A 156 -8.47 -5.57 -5.97
CA THR A 156 -9.15 -6.68 -6.67
C THR A 156 -8.25 -7.87 -6.98
N SER A 157 -6.93 -7.73 -6.81
CA SER A 157 -5.97 -8.80 -7.10
C SER A 157 -6.06 -9.91 -6.07
N LEU A 158 -6.01 -11.16 -6.54
CA LEU A 158 -5.82 -12.31 -5.66
C LEU A 158 -4.38 -12.31 -5.15
N HIS A 159 -4.19 -12.32 -3.82
CA HIS A 159 -2.87 -12.21 -3.24
C HIS A 159 -2.72 -13.00 -1.95
N LYS A 160 -1.49 -13.28 -1.55
CA LYS A 160 -1.13 -13.98 -0.33
C LYS A 160 0.19 -13.48 0.25
N VAL A 161 0.48 -13.84 1.50
CA VAL A 161 1.83 -13.77 2.08
C VAL A 161 2.32 -15.19 2.30
N GLU A 162 3.44 -15.55 1.64
CA GLU A 162 4.07 -16.86 1.80
C GLU A 162 4.49 -17.09 3.25
N PRO A 163 4.58 -18.35 3.70
CA PRO A 163 5.05 -18.64 5.04
C PRO A 163 6.44 -18.06 5.30
N VAL A 164 6.58 -17.35 6.42
CA VAL A 164 7.91 -16.98 6.94
C VAL A 164 8.52 -18.23 7.57
N THR A 165 9.68 -18.65 7.10
CA THR A 165 10.36 -19.86 7.61
C THR A 165 11.41 -19.53 8.65
N GLU A 166 12.07 -18.35 8.54
CA GLU A 166 13.05 -17.86 9.49
C GLU A 166 12.94 -16.34 9.63
N GLY A 167 13.30 -15.80 10.79
CA GLY A 167 13.28 -14.37 11.08
C GLY A 167 11.87 -13.81 11.33
N THR A 168 11.71 -12.52 11.10
CA THR A 168 10.44 -11.81 11.36
C THR A 168 10.19 -10.74 10.30
N ARG A 169 9.01 -10.81 9.68
CA ARG A 169 8.53 -9.82 8.72
C ARG A 169 7.57 -8.84 9.39
N TYR A 170 7.97 -7.59 9.51
CA TYR A 170 7.11 -6.46 9.92
C TYR A 170 6.70 -5.65 8.70
N ALA A 171 5.41 -5.30 8.62
CA ALA A 171 4.89 -4.44 7.57
C ALA A 171 3.68 -3.65 8.03
N ALA A 172 3.46 -2.47 7.42
CA ALA A 172 2.17 -1.81 7.45
C ALA A 172 1.40 -2.14 6.18
N PHE A 173 0.07 -2.26 6.28
CA PHE A 173 -0.80 -2.43 5.13
C PHE A 173 -2.06 -1.58 5.30
N PHE A 174 -2.58 -1.09 4.18
CA PHE A 174 -3.77 -0.24 4.17
C PHE A 174 -4.38 -0.17 2.78
N TRP A 175 -5.53 0.48 2.70
CA TRP A 175 -6.25 0.68 1.44
C TRP A 175 -6.43 2.16 1.15
N THR A 176 -6.39 2.48 -0.13
CA THR A 176 -6.68 3.82 -0.63
C THR A 176 -7.93 3.77 -1.48
N GLN A 177 -8.91 4.61 -1.14
CA GLN A 177 -9.96 5.00 -2.05
C GLN A 177 -9.41 6.05 -2.98
N SER A 178 -9.36 5.74 -4.26
CA SER A 178 -8.93 6.66 -5.29
C SER A 178 -10.04 7.62 -5.70
N LEU A 179 -9.67 8.81 -6.16
CA LEU A 179 -10.56 9.71 -6.90
C LEU A 179 -11.06 9.08 -8.20
N VAL A 180 -10.29 8.15 -8.76
CA VAL A 180 -10.63 7.42 -9.98
C VAL A 180 -10.77 5.93 -9.65
N ARG A 181 -11.98 5.39 -9.73
CA ARG A 181 -12.31 4.02 -9.33
C ARG A 181 -11.59 2.97 -10.17
N GLU A 182 -11.63 3.13 -11.50
CA GLU A 182 -11.17 2.13 -12.43
C GLU A 182 -9.64 2.10 -12.54
N ASP A 183 -9.04 0.91 -12.32
CA ASP A 183 -7.59 0.73 -12.37
C ASP A 183 -7.00 1.07 -13.74
N SER A 184 -7.69 0.71 -14.83
CA SER A 184 -7.28 1.03 -16.19
C SER A 184 -7.21 2.54 -16.45
N GLN A 185 -8.16 3.30 -15.92
CA GLN A 185 -8.18 4.76 -16.05
C GLN A 185 -7.07 5.41 -15.22
N ARG A 186 -6.81 4.89 -13.99
CA ARG A 186 -5.67 5.35 -13.18
C ARG A 186 -4.35 5.09 -13.88
N ALA A 187 -4.18 3.90 -14.48
CA ALA A 187 -2.97 3.57 -15.22
C ALA A 187 -2.72 4.53 -16.39
N LEU A 188 -3.75 4.84 -17.18
CA LEU A 188 -3.67 5.80 -18.28
C LEU A 188 -3.29 7.21 -17.80
N LEU A 189 -3.91 7.68 -16.70
CA LEU A 189 -3.56 8.97 -16.11
C LEU A 189 -2.13 8.99 -15.60
N PHE A 190 -1.68 7.93 -14.94
CA PHE A 190 -0.32 7.81 -14.44
C PHE A 190 0.72 7.81 -15.57
N GLU A 191 0.49 7.05 -16.64
CA GLU A 191 1.37 7.05 -17.81
C GLU A 191 1.43 8.43 -18.49
N MET A 192 0.28 9.10 -18.61
CA MET A 192 0.21 10.44 -19.19
C MET A 192 0.91 11.47 -18.31
N ASP A 193 0.75 11.41 -16.99
CA ASP A 193 1.44 12.29 -16.03
C ASP A 193 2.96 12.10 -16.11
N ASN A 194 3.43 10.85 -16.15
CA ASN A 194 4.86 10.56 -16.31
C ASN A 194 5.41 11.11 -17.64
N ALA A 195 4.67 10.99 -18.73
CA ALA A 195 5.07 11.54 -20.02
C ALA A 195 5.14 13.08 -19.98
N ILE A 196 4.15 13.74 -19.36
CA ILE A 196 4.14 15.20 -19.18
C ILE A 196 5.33 15.64 -18.31
N GLN A 197 5.59 14.96 -17.20
CA GLN A 197 6.71 15.28 -16.31
C GLN A 197 8.05 15.11 -17.00
N SER A 198 8.23 14.05 -17.79
CA SER A 198 9.45 13.83 -18.58
C SER A 198 9.64 14.93 -19.61
N LEU A 199 8.60 15.24 -20.39
CA LEU A 199 8.66 16.30 -21.39
C LEU A 199 8.91 17.68 -20.75
N THR A 200 8.30 17.95 -19.59
CA THR A 200 8.52 19.22 -18.85
C THR A 200 9.98 19.38 -18.42
N ARG A 201 10.61 18.28 -17.97
CA ARG A 201 12.02 18.27 -17.56
C ARG A 201 12.97 18.47 -18.76
N ASP A 202 12.67 17.79 -19.86
CA ASP A 202 13.57 17.75 -21.02
C ASP A 202 13.37 18.97 -21.94
N LEU A 203 12.12 19.46 -22.08
CA LEU A 203 11.72 20.57 -22.96
C LEU A 203 10.65 21.46 -22.28
N PRO A 204 11.00 22.26 -21.26
CA PRO A 204 10.03 22.96 -20.40
C PRO A 204 9.13 23.96 -21.14
N ASP A 205 9.59 24.49 -22.28
CA ASP A 205 8.87 25.48 -23.10
C ASP A 205 8.13 24.85 -24.30
N HIS A 206 8.03 23.49 -24.36
CA HIS A 206 7.39 22.85 -25.50
C HIS A 206 5.88 23.15 -25.52
N PRO A 207 5.34 23.68 -26.66
CA PRO A 207 3.95 24.14 -26.73
C PRO A 207 2.91 23.03 -26.46
N SER A 208 3.24 21.77 -26.74
CA SER A 208 2.37 20.63 -26.47
C SER A 208 2.15 20.37 -24.97
N LEU A 209 2.97 20.89 -24.07
CA LEU A 209 2.78 20.73 -22.61
C LEU A 209 1.44 21.27 -22.16
N ILE A 210 1.01 22.44 -22.68
CA ILE A 210 -0.28 23.03 -22.34
C ILE A 210 -1.44 22.11 -22.77
N GLN A 211 -1.33 21.52 -23.99
CA GLN A 211 -2.35 20.63 -24.52
C GLN A 211 -2.40 19.31 -23.76
N LEU A 212 -1.26 18.70 -23.48
CA LEU A 212 -1.16 17.42 -22.74
C LEU A 212 -1.68 17.58 -21.32
N THR A 213 -1.24 18.63 -20.62
CA THR A 213 -1.72 18.93 -19.25
C THR A 213 -3.23 19.23 -19.24
N GLY A 214 -3.70 20.00 -20.23
CA GLY A 214 -5.13 20.26 -20.40
C GLY A 214 -5.94 18.98 -20.64
N THR A 215 -5.45 18.06 -21.48
CA THR A 215 -6.06 16.76 -21.73
C THR A 215 -6.07 15.91 -20.47
N TYR A 216 -4.95 15.81 -19.74
CA TYR A 216 -4.86 15.12 -18.46
C TYR A 216 -5.94 15.60 -17.48
N HIS A 217 -6.04 16.92 -17.24
CA HIS A 217 -7.02 17.45 -16.32
C HIS A 217 -8.48 17.26 -16.79
N ASN A 218 -8.72 17.25 -18.11
CA ASN A 218 -10.04 16.99 -18.65
C ASN A 218 -10.46 15.53 -18.52
N LEU A 219 -9.53 14.58 -18.69
CA LEU A 219 -9.75 13.17 -18.41
C LEU A 219 -10.00 12.95 -16.91
N LEU A 220 -9.18 13.56 -16.05
CA LEU A 220 -9.36 13.48 -14.61
C LEU A 220 -10.76 13.99 -14.19
N ARG A 221 -11.21 15.16 -14.69
CA ARG A 221 -12.59 15.69 -14.41
C ARG A 221 -13.69 14.73 -14.82
N ARG A 222 -13.48 13.95 -15.88
CA ARG A 222 -14.50 12.98 -16.38
C ARG A 222 -14.56 11.72 -15.53
N TRP A 223 -13.46 11.34 -14.88
CA TRP A 223 -13.33 10.07 -14.17
C TRP A 223 -13.34 10.18 -12.65
N VAL A 224 -13.19 11.41 -12.12
CA VAL A 224 -13.22 11.66 -10.66
C VAL A 224 -14.62 11.34 -10.10
N GLU A 225 -14.62 10.57 -9.01
CA GLU A 225 -15.77 10.31 -8.14
C GLU A 225 -15.45 10.82 -6.72
N VAL A 226 -16.11 11.88 -6.29
CA VAL A 226 -15.98 12.52 -4.96
C VAL A 226 -17.20 12.34 -4.09
#